data_6e2508aa3d717327a05e67ee5d625fbf
#
_entry.id   6e2508aa3d717327a05e67ee5d625fbf
#
_cell.length_a   1.000
_cell.length_b   1.000
_cell.length_c   1.000
_cell.angle_alpha   90.00
_cell.angle_beta   90.00
_cell.angle_gamma   90.00
#
_symmetry.space_group_name_H-M   'P 1'
#
loop_
_entity.id
_entity.type
_entity.pdbx_description
1 polymer ?
#
loop_
_entity_poly.entity_id
_entity_poly.type
_entity_poly.pdbx_seq_one_letter_code
_entity_poly.pdbx_strand_id
1 'polypeptide(L)'
;HFLELQTVGKTVDSATAEEWGLYDGQLVAMIHSGSRGLGHQVCSDHVRLLERRYRQHEQGWFNEDWGYEIADRQLAAAPFHSKEGKSYFDAMNAAANFAFANRSALAHRLREVLKLELGVDGEARTLYDVAHNIAKVEVHEIDGKPCTCCVHRKGATRAFSGDSPEIGKHHRQSGQPVLIPGDMGTGSWVMAGPKSGQNMAFGSSCHGAGR
;
A
#
# COMPACT_ATOMS: atom_id res chain seq x y z
N HIS A 1 9.04 -4.83 9.75
CA HIS A 1 9.05 -3.40 10.07
C HIS A 1 10.47 -2.93 10.22
N PHE A 2 10.83 -1.84 9.56
CA PHE A 2 12.19 -1.27 9.63
C PHE A 2 12.14 0.24 9.37
N LEU A 3 13.20 0.91 9.77
CA LEU A 3 13.56 2.26 9.39
C LEU A 3 15.02 2.22 8.97
N GLU A 4 15.32 2.73 7.80
CA GLU A 4 16.67 2.72 7.23
C GLU A 4 17.05 4.09 6.72
N LEU A 5 18.29 4.47 6.97
CA LEU A 5 18.96 5.55 6.26
C LEU A 5 19.67 4.97 5.04
N GLN A 6 19.45 5.56 3.90
CA GLN A 6 19.96 5.11 2.62
C GLN A 6 20.53 6.29 1.85
N THR A 7 21.37 5.99 0.87
CA THR A 7 21.87 6.99 -0.07
C THR A 7 21.29 6.69 -1.45
N VAL A 8 20.78 7.72 -2.12
CA VAL A 8 20.33 7.60 -3.50
C VAL A 8 21.54 7.24 -4.37
N GLY A 9 21.46 6.13 -5.08
CA GLY A 9 22.45 5.72 -6.06
C GLY A 9 22.27 6.47 -7.37
N LYS A 10 22.66 5.82 -8.47
CA LYS A 10 22.49 6.40 -9.81
C LYS A 10 21.03 6.49 -10.20
N THR A 11 20.55 7.69 -10.49
CA THR A 11 19.21 7.92 -11.04
C THR A 11 19.13 7.44 -12.49
N VAL A 12 18.07 6.72 -12.85
CA VAL A 12 17.83 6.18 -14.20
C VAL A 12 16.99 7.14 -15.05
N ASP A 13 15.92 7.67 -14.47
CA ASP A 13 15.06 8.71 -15.06
C ASP A 13 15.31 10.03 -14.32
N SER A 14 16.24 10.82 -14.86
CA SER A 14 16.66 12.09 -14.24
C SER A 14 15.54 13.11 -14.17
N ALA A 15 14.63 13.13 -15.15
CA ALA A 15 13.54 14.11 -15.17
C ALA A 15 12.52 13.82 -14.06
N THR A 16 12.14 12.56 -13.87
CA THR A 16 11.26 12.15 -12.78
C THR A 16 11.93 12.32 -11.42
N ALA A 17 13.22 12.01 -11.31
CA ALA A 17 13.99 12.19 -10.08
C ALA A 17 14.04 13.67 -9.67
N GLU A 18 14.32 14.58 -10.61
CA GLU A 18 14.34 16.02 -10.37
C GLU A 18 12.96 16.55 -9.93
N GLU A 19 11.87 16.13 -10.60
CA GLU A 19 10.49 16.48 -10.21
C GLU A 19 10.21 16.09 -8.74
N TRP A 20 10.74 14.95 -8.30
CA TRP A 20 10.54 14.44 -6.94
C TRP A 20 11.58 14.96 -5.94
N GLY A 21 12.56 15.76 -6.38
CA GLY A 21 13.64 16.29 -5.56
C GLY A 21 14.64 15.22 -5.12
N LEU A 22 14.84 14.19 -5.95
CA LEU A 22 15.82 13.12 -5.72
C LEU A 22 17.07 13.36 -6.61
N TYR A 23 18.25 13.19 -6.02
CA TYR A 23 19.53 13.31 -6.72
C TYR A 23 20.57 12.32 -6.20
N ASP A 24 21.53 11.99 -7.03
CA ASP A 24 22.62 11.05 -6.70
C ASP A 24 23.40 11.51 -5.46
N GLY A 25 23.62 10.61 -4.52
CA GLY A 25 24.31 10.90 -3.25
C GLY A 25 23.43 11.49 -2.15
N GLN A 26 22.17 11.79 -2.41
CA GLN A 26 21.24 12.33 -1.41
C GLN A 26 20.98 11.31 -0.28
N LEU A 27 21.00 11.78 0.97
CA LEU A 27 20.55 10.99 2.11
C LEU A 27 19.02 10.93 2.14
N VAL A 28 18.50 9.74 2.20
CA VAL A 28 17.06 9.47 2.29
C VAL A 28 16.76 8.48 3.42
N ALA A 29 15.53 8.45 3.88
CA ALA A 29 15.08 7.48 4.86
C ALA A 29 13.85 6.72 4.35
N MET A 30 13.84 5.41 4.56
CA MET A 30 12.69 4.56 4.28
C MET A 30 12.10 4.03 5.58
N ILE A 31 10.80 4.27 5.80
CA ILE A 31 10.06 3.78 6.95
C ILE A 31 9.07 2.73 6.47
N HIS A 32 9.22 1.49 6.91
CA HIS A 32 8.30 0.40 6.61
C HIS A 32 7.61 -0.06 7.90
N SER A 33 6.44 0.50 8.16
CA SER A 33 5.62 0.18 9.32
C SER A 33 4.13 0.25 8.97
N GLY A 34 3.29 -0.39 9.78
CA GLY A 34 1.85 -0.50 9.54
C GLY A 34 1.04 -0.25 10.81
N SER A 35 -0.15 -0.84 10.87
CA SER A 35 -1.09 -0.72 11.99
C SER A 35 -0.69 -1.50 13.24
N ARG A 36 0.45 -2.19 13.21
CA ARG A 36 0.99 -2.97 14.34
C ARG A 36 -0.04 -3.98 14.87
N GLY A 37 -0.14 -4.12 16.18
CA GLY A 37 -1.07 -5.04 16.84
C GLY A 37 -2.54 -4.75 16.54
N LEU A 38 -2.92 -3.50 16.30
CA LEU A 38 -4.30 -3.13 16.00
C LEU A 38 -4.85 -3.84 14.76
N GLY A 39 -4.15 -3.75 13.63
CA GLY A 39 -4.60 -4.42 12.40
C GLY A 39 -4.58 -5.93 12.49
N HIS A 40 -3.62 -6.50 13.21
CA HIS A 40 -3.62 -7.93 13.52
C HIS A 40 -4.85 -8.37 14.30
N GLN A 41 -5.21 -7.60 15.33
CA GLN A 41 -6.39 -7.91 16.15
C GLN A 41 -7.68 -7.78 15.34
N VAL A 42 -7.83 -6.69 14.59
CA VAL A 42 -8.96 -6.48 13.67
C VAL A 42 -9.12 -7.65 12.71
N CYS A 43 -8.02 -8.08 12.05
CA CYS A 43 -8.04 -9.21 11.14
C CYS A 43 -8.48 -10.49 11.86
N SER A 44 -7.88 -10.82 13.01
CA SER A 44 -8.18 -12.05 13.76
C SER A 44 -9.63 -12.11 14.24
N ASP A 45 -10.18 -11.00 14.72
CA ASP A 45 -11.55 -10.93 15.22
C ASP A 45 -12.56 -11.10 14.09
N HIS A 46 -12.33 -10.44 12.94
CA HIS A 46 -13.21 -10.57 11.78
C HIS A 46 -13.09 -11.94 11.12
N VAL A 47 -11.90 -12.53 11.00
CA VAL A 47 -11.74 -13.91 10.51
C VAL A 47 -12.58 -14.88 11.35
N ARG A 48 -12.48 -14.82 12.69
CA ARG A 48 -13.29 -15.67 13.58
C ARG A 48 -14.80 -15.44 13.42
N LEU A 49 -15.22 -14.19 13.18
CA LEU A 49 -16.62 -13.86 12.94
C LEU A 49 -17.10 -14.44 11.61
N LEU A 50 -16.30 -14.29 10.55
CA LEU A 50 -16.61 -14.83 9.23
C LEU A 50 -16.62 -16.36 9.24
N GLU A 51 -15.68 -16.99 9.94
CA GLU A 51 -15.67 -18.44 10.14
C GLU A 51 -16.96 -18.98 10.73
N ARG A 52 -17.48 -18.32 11.76
CA ARG A 52 -18.76 -18.73 12.39
C ARG A 52 -19.96 -18.51 11.46
N ARG A 53 -19.91 -17.51 10.61
CA ARG A 53 -21.06 -17.12 9.78
C ARG A 53 -21.13 -17.87 8.46
N TYR A 54 -19.97 -18.12 7.81
CA TYR A 54 -19.92 -18.58 6.42
C TYR A 54 -19.24 -19.95 6.24
N ARG A 55 -18.47 -20.40 7.22
CA ARG A 55 -17.82 -21.70 7.13
C ARG A 55 -18.84 -22.81 7.30
N GLN A 56 -19.00 -23.62 6.26
CA GLN A 56 -19.92 -24.77 6.27
C GLN A 56 -19.19 -26.12 6.22
N HIS A 57 -17.89 -26.14 5.86
CA HIS A 57 -17.09 -27.36 5.77
C HIS A 57 -15.76 -27.19 6.52
N GLU A 58 -15.17 -28.30 6.95
CA GLU A 58 -13.88 -28.28 7.66
C GLU A 58 -12.73 -27.70 6.84
N GLN A 59 -12.83 -27.71 5.51
CA GLN A 59 -11.74 -27.37 4.59
C GLN A 59 -11.98 -26.08 3.77
N GLY A 60 -13.13 -25.42 3.89
CA GLY A 60 -13.42 -24.28 3.02
C GLY A 60 -14.51 -23.35 3.52
N TRP A 61 -14.83 -22.38 2.70
CA TRP A 61 -15.83 -21.35 2.91
C TRP A 61 -16.90 -21.48 1.84
N PHE A 62 -18.15 -21.53 2.23
CA PHE A 62 -19.29 -21.58 1.32
C PHE A 62 -20.38 -20.66 1.79
N ASN A 63 -21.07 -20.05 0.84
CA ASN A 63 -22.30 -19.32 1.06
C ASN A 63 -23.21 -19.49 -0.17
N GLU A 64 -24.48 -19.72 0.03
CA GLU A 64 -25.46 -19.89 -1.04
C GLU A 64 -25.53 -18.67 -1.98
N ASP A 65 -25.34 -17.46 -1.42
CA ASP A 65 -25.33 -16.21 -2.19
C ASP A 65 -24.16 -16.09 -3.17
N TRP A 66 -23.06 -16.84 -2.94
CA TRP A 66 -21.87 -16.79 -3.82
C TRP A 66 -21.91 -17.87 -4.89
N GLY A 67 -22.55 -18.98 -4.59
CA GLY A 67 -22.65 -20.12 -5.51
C GLY A 67 -21.34 -20.87 -5.75
N TYR A 68 -20.29 -20.64 -4.96
CA TYR A 68 -19.00 -21.34 -5.06
C TYR A 68 -18.36 -21.51 -3.69
N GLU A 69 -17.44 -22.47 -3.61
CA GLU A 69 -16.67 -22.82 -2.42
C GLU A 69 -15.26 -22.21 -2.51
N ILE A 70 -14.78 -21.66 -1.39
CA ILE A 70 -13.40 -21.25 -1.23
C ILE A 70 -12.68 -22.30 -0.40
N ALA A 71 -11.81 -23.09 -1.02
CA ALA A 71 -11.19 -24.26 -0.41
C ALA A 71 -10.13 -23.92 0.66
N ASP A 72 -9.47 -22.76 0.54
CA ASP A 72 -8.42 -22.36 1.48
C ASP A 72 -9.00 -21.62 2.69
N ARG A 73 -8.78 -22.20 3.88
CA ARG A 73 -9.20 -21.61 5.16
C ARG A 73 -8.56 -20.26 5.47
N GLN A 74 -7.44 -19.94 4.85
CA GLN A 74 -6.77 -18.63 5.02
C GLN A 74 -7.45 -17.51 4.22
N LEU A 75 -8.30 -17.87 3.25
CA LEU A 75 -9.05 -16.92 2.44
C LEU A 75 -10.44 -16.67 3.05
N ALA A 76 -10.48 -16.18 4.29
CA ALA A 76 -11.74 -15.77 4.92
C ALA A 76 -12.43 -14.72 4.06
N ALA A 77 -13.68 -14.96 3.69
CA ALA A 77 -14.43 -14.11 2.78
C ALA A 77 -15.85 -13.85 3.27
N ALA A 78 -16.41 -12.72 2.85
CA ALA A 78 -17.81 -12.36 3.00
C ALA A 78 -18.26 -11.56 1.78
N PRO A 79 -19.53 -11.62 1.39
CA PRO A 79 -20.08 -10.73 0.38
C PRO A 79 -19.88 -9.27 0.81
N PHE A 80 -19.35 -8.45 -0.11
CA PHE A 80 -18.95 -7.07 0.20
C PHE A 80 -20.07 -6.23 0.82
N HIS A 81 -21.32 -6.42 0.35
CA HIS A 81 -22.49 -5.68 0.82
C HIS A 81 -23.18 -6.29 2.04
N SER A 82 -22.72 -7.44 2.54
CA SER A 82 -23.23 -8.03 3.78
C SER A 82 -22.88 -7.16 4.99
N LYS A 83 -23.56 -7.37 6.11
CA LYS A 83 -23.23 -6.70 7.37
C LYS A 83 -21.80 -6.97 7.81
N GLU A 84 -21.37 -8.20 7.68
CA GLU A 84 -20.02 -8.66 8.05
C GLU A 84 -18.96 -8.08 7.13
N GLY A 85 -19.19 -8.06 5.81
CA GLY A 85 -18.29 -7.47 4.83
C GLY A 85 -18.09 -5.98 5.05
N LYS A 86 -19.17 -5.22 5.27
CA LYS A 86 -19.11 -3.79 5.60
C LYS A 86 -18.39 -3.54 6.91
N SER A 87 -18.72 -4.30 7.97
CA SER A 87 -18.05 -4.16 9.27
C SER A 87 -16.55 -4.41 9.18
N TYR A 88 -16.14 -5.44 8.43
CA TYR A 88 -14.71 -5.69 8.20
C TYR A 88 -14.06 -4.58 7.41
N PHE A 89 -14.68 -4.12 6.34
CA PHE A 89 -14.13 -3.05 5.49
C PHE A 89 -13.92 -1.75 6.28
N ASP A 90 -14.87 -1.36 7.13
CA ASP A 90 -14.77 -0.18 7.98
C ASP A 90 -13.65 -0.32 9.02
N ALA A 91 -13.57 -1.49 9.70
CA ALA A 91 -12.52 -1.77 10.67
C ALA A 91 -11.12 -1.82 10.04
N MET A 92 -11.00 -2.38 8.82
CA MET A 92 -9.77 -2.37 8.04
C MET A 92 -9.35 -0.94 7.69
N ASN A 93 -10.28 -0.09 7.26
CA ASN A 93 -10.00 1.31 6.96
C ASN A 93 -9.55 2.10 8.20
N ALA A 94 -10.16 1.85 9.37
CA ALA A 94 -9.72 2.44 10.63
C ALA A 94 -8.28 2.01 10.98
N ALA A 95 -7.95 0.72 10.83
CA ALA A 95 -6.59 0.22 11.02
C ALA A 95 -5.60 0.79 10.01
N ALA A 96 -6.02 1.02 8.76
CA ALA A 96 -5.20 1.66 7.73
C ALA A 96 -4.91 3.13 8.09
N ASN A 97 -5.90 3.88 8.55
CA ASN A 97 -5.72 5.26 9.02
C ASN A 97 -4.76 5.32 10.21
N PHE A 98 -4.87 4.39 11.15
CA PHE A 98 -3.89 4.26 12.25
C PHE A 98 -2.48 3.99 11.71
N ALA A 99 -2.32 3.16 10.67
CA ALA A 99 -1.03 2.89 10.06
C ALA A 99 -0.41 4.15 9.44
N PHE A 100 -1.20 4.98 8.75
CA PHE A 100 -0.74 6.28 8.23
C PHE A 100 -0.32 7.22 9.36
N ALA A 101 -1.12 7.34 10.43
CA ALA A 101 -0.77 8.15 11.60
C ALA A 101 0.52 7.65 12.27
N ASN A 102 0.70 6.34 12.41
CA ASN A 102 1.91 5.75 12.97
C ASN A 102 3.16 6.09 12.14
N ARG A 103 3.09 5.97 10.79
CA ARG A 103 4.22 6.35 9.94
C ARG A 103 4.52 7.85 9.98
N SER A 104 3.49 8.68 10.03
CA SER A 104 3.63 10.14 10.20
C SER A 104 4.34 10.48 11.51
N ALA A 105 3.96 9.83 12.63
CA ALA A 105 4.62 10.02 13.91
C ALA A 105 6.09 9.55 13.88
N LEU A 106 6.37 8.40 13.25
CA LEU A 106 7.75 7.91 13.07
C LEU A 106 8.58 8.88 12.23
N ALA A 107 8.02 9.42 11.15
CA ALA A 107 8.71 10.41 10.32
C ALA A 107 8.99 11.71 11.08
N HIS A 108 8.07 12.15 11.94
CA HIS A 108 8.27 13.30 12.81
C HIS A 108 9.43 13.06 13.79
N ARG A 109 9.43 11.93 14.49
CA ARG A 109 10.53 11.55 15.42
C ARG A 109 11.87 11.41 14.70
N LEU A 110 11.88 10.85 13.49
CA LEU A 110 13.11 10.78 12.70
C LEU A 110 13.66 12.18 12.40
N ARG A 111 12.83 13.14 12.02
CA ARG A 111 13.27 14.54 11.77
C ARG A 111 13.87 15.16 13.01
N GLU A 112 13.27 14.96 14.19
CA GLU A 112 13.82 15.44 15.46
C GLU A 112 15.22 14.83 15.72
N VAL A 113 15.39 13.52 15.55
CA VAL A 113 16.67 12.84 15.76
C VAL A 113 17.73 13.33 14.75
N LEU A 114 17.39 13.42 13.47
CA LEU A 114 18.33 13.92 12.45
C LEU A 114 18.80 15.35 12.75
N LYS A 115 17.92 16.21 13.24
CA LYS A 115 18.28 17.57 13.64
C LYS A 115 19.19 17.58 14.86
N LEU A 116 18.90 16.77 15.88
CA LEU A 116 19.66 16.75 17.14
C LEU A 116 21.04 16.10 16.97
N GLU A 117 21.11 14.97 16.27
CA GLU A 117 22.32 14.15 16.21
C GLU A 117 23.24 14.52 15.05
N LEU A 118 22.70 14.94 13.92
CA LEU A 118 23.47 15.24 12.72
C LEU A 118 23.55 16.72 12.39
N GLY A 119 22.90 17.59 13.18
CA GLY A 119 22.87 19.02 12.92
C GLY A 119 22.28 19.38 11.55
N VAL A 120 21.43 18.51 10.99
CA VAL A 120 20.82 18.73 9.68
C VAL A 120 19.72 19.76 9.82
N ASP A 121 19.98 20.98 9.40
CA ASP A 121 19.00 22.07 9.36
C ASP A 121 18.06 22.00 8.15
N GLY A 122 18.17 20.96 7.33
CA GLY A 122 17.34 20.74 6.16
C GLY A 122 15.96 20.18 6.49
N GLU A 123 14.96 20.58 5.73
CA GLU A 123 13.61 20.03 5.83
C GLU A 123 13.54 18.63 5.18
N ALA A 124 13.51 17.57 5.98
CA ALA A 124 13.28 16.23 5.46
C ALA A 124 11.80 16.09 5.02
N ARG A 125 11.55 16.16 3.73
CA ARG A 125 10.21 16.03 3.14
C ARG A 125 9.81 14.58 3.00
N THR A 126 8.52 14.28 3.18
CA THR A 126 7.97 12.97 2.82
C THR A 126 7.74 12.95 1.31
N LEU A 127 8.46 12.10 0.60
CA LEU A 127 8.26 11.89 -0.83
C LEU A 127 6.88 11.26 -1.08
N TYR A 128 6.61 10.14 -0.44
CA TYR A 128 5.36 9.40 -0.61
C TYR A 128 5.06 8.50 0.58
N ASP A 129 3.78 8.25 0.83
CA ASP A 129 3.30 7.29 1.84
C ASP A 129 2.21 6.41 1.22
N VAL A 130 2.39 5.09 1.28
CA VAL A 130 1.52 4.12 0.61
C VAL A 130 1.34 2.85 1.44
N ALA A 131 0.16 2.24 1.33
CA ALA A 131 -0.12 0.92 1.90
C ALA A 131 -0.01 -0.17 0.82
N HIS A 132 0.51 -1.35 1.19
CA HIS A 132 0.66 -2.50 0.31
C HIS A 132 -0.14 -3.75 0.76
N ASN A 133 -0.93 -3.62 1.82
CA ASN A 133 -1.87 -4.64 2.31
C ASN A 133 -3.18 -3.94 2.67
N ILE A 134 -4.04 -3.74 1.68
CA ILE A 134 -5.29 -2.98 1.83
C ILE A 134 -6.26 -3.33 0.71
N ALA A 135 -7.55 -3.22 0.97
CA ALA A 135 -8.59 -3.20 -0.06
C ALA A 135 -9.13 -1.78 -0.24
N LYS A 136 -9.38 -1.39 -1.49
CA LYS A 136 -9.97 -0.08 -1.82
C LYS A 136 -11.06 -0.24 -2.86
N VAL A 137 -12.12 0.56 -2.74
CA VAL A 137 -13.12 0.69 -3.79
C VAL A 137 -12.57 1.66 -4.83
N GLU A 138 -12.46 1.20 -6.06
CA GLU A 138 -11.86 1.93 -7.18
C GLU A 138 -12.70 1.70 -8.43
N VAL A 139 -12.63 2.62 -9.40
CA VAL A 139 -13.26 2.45 -10.71
C VAL A 139 -12.19 2.07 -11.72
N HIS A 140 -12.39 0.94 -12.37
CA HIS A 140 -11.51 0.43 -13.42
C HIS A 140 -12.30 0.12 -14.68
N GLU A 141 -11.64 0.22 -15.82
CA GLU A 141 -12.22 -0.22 -17.10
C GLU A 141 -12.03 -1.73 -17.24
N ILE A 142 -13.14 -2.44 -17.41
CA ILE A 142 -13.18 -3.89 -17.66
C ILE A 142 -14.02 -4.11 -18.92
N ASP A 143 -13.42 -4.74 -19.94
CA ASP A 143 -14.06 -4.97 -21.23
C ASP A 143 -14.68 -3.70 -21.86
N GLY A 144 -13.94 -2.59 -21.75
CA GLY A 144 -14.36 -1.28 -22.29
C GLY A 144 -15.45 -0.57 -21.49
N LYS A 145 -15.76 -1.01 -20.27
CA LYS A 145 -16.79 -0.43 -19.41
C LYS A 145 -16.23 -0.06 -18.04
N PRO A 146 -16.63 1.09 -17.48
CA PRO A 146 -16.25 1.44 -16.13
C PRO A 146 -16.96 0.53 -15.11
N CYS A 147 -16.19 -0.15 -14.27
CA CYS A 147 -16.66 -1.04 -13.23
C CYS A 147 -16.13 -0.59 -11.87
N THR A 148 -17.03 -0.50 -10.88
CA THR A 148 -16.62 -0.27 -9.49
C THR A 148 -16.17 -1.60 -8.87
N CYS A 149 -14.92 -1.66 -8.44
CA CYS A 149 -14.28 -2.85 -7.92
C CYS A 149 -13.76 -2.63 -6.50
N CYS A 150 -13.85 -3.64 -5.64
CA CYS A 150 -13.09 -3.70 -4.39
C CYS A 150 -11.73 -4.35 -4.69
N VAL A 151 -10.72 -3.53 -4.92
CA VAL A 151 -9.38 -4.00 -5.31
C VAL A 151 -8.57 -4.36 -4.08
N HIS A 152 -8.25 -5.64 -3.94
CA HIS A 152 -7.43 -6.18 -2.85
C HIS A 152 -5.96 -6.18 -3.27
N ARG A 153 -5.10 -5.51 -2.49
CA ARG A 153 -3.65 -5.56 -2.68
C ARG A 153 -3.00 -6.20 -1.47
N LYS A 154 -2.23 -7.26 -1.70
CA LYS A 154 -1.43 -7.97 -0.70
C LYS A 154 -0.01 -8.11 -1.24
N GLY A 155 0.93 -7.40 -0.62
CA GLY A 155 2.29 -7.32 -1.16
C GLY A 155 2.36 -6.55 -2.49
N ALA A 156 1.41 -5.67 -2.74
CA ALA A 156 1.33 -4.82 -3.91
C ALA A 156 0.86 -3.42 -3.52
N THR A 157 1.31 -2.41 -4.26
CA THR A 157 0.90 -1.01 -4.09
C THR A 157 0.17 -0.51 -5.32
N ARG A 158 -0.53 0.61 -5.19
CA ARG A 158 -1.03 1.33 -6.36
C ARG A 158 0.13 1.90 -7.16
N ALA A 159 -0.02 1.85 -8.49
CA ALA A 159 0.91 2.39 -9.46
C ALA A 159 0.11 3.05 -10.60
N PHE A 160 -0.71 4.02 -10.26
CA PHE A 160 -1.57 4.69 -11.21
C PHE A 160 -0.79 5.57 -12.16
N SER A 161 -1.28 5.66 -13.39
CA SER A 161 -0.73 6.53 -14.42
C SER A 161 -0.91 8.02 -14.09
N GLY A 162 -0.10 8.86 -14.69
CA GLY A 162 -0.13 10.31 -14.49
C GLY A 162 -1.46 10.97 -14.86
N ASP A 163 -2.19 10.40 -15.80
CA ASP A 163 -3.52 10.85 -16.23
C ASP A 163 -4.67 10.35 -15.34
N SER A 164 -4.40 9.49 -14.36
CA SER A 164 -5.43 9.01 -13.42
C SER A 164 -5.99 10.16 -12.59
N PRO A 165 -7.33 10.27 -12.46
CA PRO A 165 -7.95 11.29 -11.63
C PRO A 165 -7.66 11.11 -10.13
N GLU A 166 -7.25 9.93 -9.71
CA GLU A 166 -7.03 9.57 -8.31
C GLU A 166 -5.66 9.98 -7.76
N ILE A 167 -4.72 10.41 -8.62
CA ILE A 167 -3.41 10.86 -8.16
C ILE A 167 -3.38 12.37 -7.94
N GLY A 168 -2.57 12.78 -6.97
CA GLY A 168 -2.34 14.19 -6.66
C GLY A 168 -1.71 14.95 -7.83
N LYS A 169 -1.95 16.25 -7.90
CA LYS A 169 -1.44 17.13 -8.98
C LYS A 169 0.09 17.04 -9.14
N HIS A 170 0.80 16.81 -8.06
CA HIS A 170 2.27 16.74 -8.02
C HIS A 170 2.87 15.51 -8.74
N HIS A 171 2.05 14.50 -9.07
CA HIS A 171 2.52 13.27 -9.72
C HIS A 171 1.90 13.04 -11.10
N ARG A 172 1.22 14.06 -11.64
CA ARG A 172 0.54 13.92 -12.95
C ARG A 172 1.50 13.80 -14.13
N GLN A 173 2.69 14.35 -14.03
CA GLN A 173 3.69 14.27 -15.10
C GLN A 173 4.51 12.99 -15.03
N SER A 174 4.78 12.52 -13.82
CA SER A 174 5.66 11.37 -13.54
C SER A 174 4.93 10.05 -13.32
N GLY A 175 3.63 10.08 -12.99
CA GLY A 175 2.91 8.93 -12.47
C GLY A 175 3.07 8.78 -10.95
N GLN A 176 2.36 7.82 -10.36
CA GLN A 176 2.37 7.59 -8.92
C GLN A 176 3.71 7.00 -8.47
N PRO A 177 4.33 7.52 -7.38
CA PRO A 177 5.52 6.90 -6.81
C PRO A 177 5.24 5.47 -6.32
N VAL A 178 6.12 4.54 -6.67
CA VAL A 178 6.10 3.14 -6.26
C VAL A 178 7.36 2.84 -5.48
N LEU A 179 7.23 2.49 -4.20
CA LEU A 179 8.33 2.18 -3.32
C LEU A 179 8.55 0.67 -3.30
N ILE A 180 9.74 0.23 -3.73
CA ILE A 180 10.12 -1.19 -3.77
C ILE A 180 11.31 -1.39 -2.83
N PRO A 181 11.09 -1.73 -1.56
CA PRO A 181 12.19 -2.02 -0.64
C PRO A 181 12.95 -3.27 -1.09
N GLY A 182 14.28 -3.16 -1.08
CA GLY A 182 15.16 -4.30 -1.25
C GLY A 182 15.32 -5.12 0.02
N ASP A 183 16.21 -6.05 0.00
CA ASP A 183 16.64 -6.81 1.18
C ASP A 183 17.97 -6.27 1.75
N MET A 184 18.62 -7.01 2.66
CA MET A 184 19.88 -6.59 3.27
C MET A 184 21.08 -6.62 2.29
N GLY A 185 20.93 -7.29 1.14
CA GLY A 185 21.97 -7.43 0.12
C GLY A 185 21.69 -6.66 -1.17
N THR A 186 20.45 -6.16 -1.33
CA THR A 186 20.02 -5.46 -2.54
C THR A 186 19.42 -4.09 -2.23
N GLY A 187 19.70 -3.10 -3.07
CA GLY A 187 19.16 -1.75 -2.91
C GLY A 187 17.64 -1.69 -3.07
N SER A 188 17.06 -0.66 -2.50
CA SER A 188 15.64 -0.31 -2.71
C SER A 188 15.48 0.52 -3.99
N TRP A 189 14.27 0.53 -4.54
CA TRP A 189 13.95 1.30 -5.74
C TRP A 189 12.77 2.23 -5.49
N VAL A 190 12.88 3.42 -6.01
CA VAL A 190 11.75 4.33 -6.19
C VAL A 190 11.43 4.37 -7.67
N MET A 191 10.25 3.90 -8.03
CA MET A 191 9.79 3.82 -9.41
C MET A 191 8.56 4.70 -9.60
N ALA A 192 8.25 5.01 -10.83
CA ALA A 192 7.03 5.72 -11.22
C ALA A 192 6.00 4.77 -11.83
N GLY A 193 4.74 5.02 -11.58
CA GLY A 193 3.66 4.49 -12.41
C GLY A 193 3.78 4.99 -13.84
N PRO A 194 3.00 4.44 -14.81
CA PRO A 194 3.03 4.91 -16.19
C PRO A 194 2.70 6.41 -16.27
N LYS A 195 3.31 7.13 -17.22
CA LYS A 195 2.97 8.56 -17.46
C LYS A 195 1.54 8.72 -17.97
N SER A 196 1.09 7.78 -18.79
CA SER A 196 -0.27 7.73 -19.37
C SER A 196 -0.66 6.30 -19.73
N GLY A 197 -1.94 6.07 -19.97
CA GLY A 197 -2.46 4.81 -20.50
C GLY A 197 -3.23 3.96 -19.47
N GLN A 198 -3.66 2.78 -19.90
CA GLN A 198 -4.45 1.88 -19.06
C GLN A 198 -3.64 1.35 -17.87
N ASN A 199 -4.27 1.36 -16.73
CA ASN A 199 -3.72 0.79 -15.50
C ASN A 199 -3.79 -0.75 -15.57
N MET A 200 -2.77 -1.41 -16.13
CA MET A 200 -2.64 -2.86 -16.10
C MET A 200 -2.70 -3.38 -14.65
N ALA A 201 -3.21 -4.59 -14.46
CA ALA A 201 -3.37 -5.21 -13.14
C ALA A 201 -4.06 -4.27 -12.11
N PHE A 202 -5.12 -3.60 -12.51
CA PHE A 202 -5.81 -2.60 -11.67
C PHE A 202 -4.89 -1.49 -11.16
N GLY A 203 -3.94 -1.03 -11.97
CA GLY A 203 -2.97 -0.02 -11.57
C GLY A 203 -2.15 -0.43 -10.35
N SER A 204 -1.67 -1.66 -10.36
CA SER A 204 -0.89 -2.21 -9.24
C SER A 204 0.53 -2.57 -9.65
N SER A 205 1.46 -2.45 -8.70
CA SER A 205 2.83 -2.92 -8.82
C SER A 205 3.21 -3.74 -7.59
N CYS A 206 4.16 -4.66 -7.74
CA CYS A 206 4.73 -5.36 -6.59
C CYS A 206 5.40 -4.36 -5.64
N HIS A 207 5.50 -4.71 -4.35
CA HIS A 207 6.22 -3.89 -3.38
C HIS A 207 7.63 -4.38 -3.10
N GLY A 208 8.12 -5.39 -3.82
CA GLY A 208 9.43 -5.98 -3.66
C GLY A 208 9.46 -7.20 -2.73
N ALA A 209 10.67 -7.66 -2.42
CA ALA A 209 10.88 -8.80 -1.55
C ALA A 209 10.56 -8.48 -0.08
N GLY A 210 10.15 -9.49 0.66
CA GLY A 210 10.14 -9.45 2.11
C GLY A 210 11.57 -9.61 2.66
N ARG A 211 11.81 -9.08 3.84
CA ARG A 211 13.08 -9.24 4.58
C ARG A 211 13.03 -10.40 5.55
#